data_a778860a8ad6f1079832c7b37c2d93ab
#
_entry.id   a778860a8ad6f1079832c7b37c2d93ab
#
_cell.length_a   1.000
_cell.length_b   1.000
_cell.length_c   1.000
_cell.angle_alpha   90.00
_cell.angle_beta   90.00
_cell.angle_gamma   90.00
#
_symmetry.space_group_name_H-M   'P 1'
#
loop_
_entity.id
_entity.type
_entity.pdbx_description
1 polymer ?
#
loop_
_entity_poly.entity_id
_entity_poly.type
_entity_poly.pdbx_seq_one_letter_code
_entity_poly.pdbx_strand_id
1 'polypeptide(L)'
;MRGALGTIALVVVLVGIAVAVFFIVRRRRYLAAVREQGWTHDSNPSLGSVLDLVAPPFGLGLTREVDELVTGTTPAGFGFRVFSWKYSGAGPAYSARVGVLDLPGSFPEVFIARPGAQRAGIAPAEATLTESGSEGLSVVSADSELARRVVQAAGGALLGFGGTTGGLDVSLERDHLVAVGAPKAPAELAGWLAALDAVALAVAPLAGPALPASPGFGFHGHPDWGYVGSDPAVLDTYPVTTGGFGHEVTDLVRGFRDGIRLDAFTH
;
A
#
# COMPACT_ATOMS: atom_id res chain seq x y z
N MET A 1 -44.25 -35.38 -5.14
CA MET A 1 -43.30 -34.35 -5.59
C MET A 1 -43.28 -33.09 -4.70
N ARG A 2 -44.38 -32.60 -4.11
CA ARG A 2 -44.37 -31.39 -3.25
C ARG A 2 -43.54 -31.53 -1.97
N GLY A 3 -43.48 -32.71 -1.33
CA GLY A 3 -42.68 -32.94 -0.12
C GLY A 3 -41.17 -32.84 -0.36
N ALA A 4 -40.66 -33.37 -1.47
CA ALA A 4 -39.23 -33.33 -1.79
C ALA A 4 -38.72 -31.90 -2.01
N LEU A 5 -39.52 -31.04 -2.67
CA LEU A 5 -39.18 -29.63 -2.89
C LEU A 5 -39.07 -28.84 -1.55
N GLY A 6 -39.99 -29.11 -0.61
CA GLY A 6 -39.96 -28.50 0.72
C GLY A 6 -38.71 -28.89 1.54
N THR A 7 -38.32 -30.17 1.47
CA THR A 7 -37.11 -30.65 2.14
C THR A 7 -35.83 -30.02 1.55
N ILE A 8 -35.74 -29.90 0.23
CA ILE A 8 -34.60 -29.27 -0.44
C ILE A 8 -34.52 -27.78 -0.03
N ALA A 9 -35.63 -27.06 -0.07
CA ALA A 9 -35.64 -25.65 0.33
C ALA A 9 -35.19 -25.46 1.79
N LEU A 10 -35.65 -26.32 2.71
CA LEU A 10 -35.21 -26.27 4.11
C LEU A 10 -33.70 -26.50 4.26
N VAL A 11 -33.16 -27.50 3.58
CA VAL A 11 -31.72 -27.80 3.61
C VAL A 11 -30.89 -26.60 3.09
N VAL A 12 -31.30 -25.98 1.98
CA VAL A 12 -30.64 -24.81 1.43
C VAL A 12 -30.63 -23.64 2.43
N VAL A 13 -31.74 -23.38 3.10
CA VAL A 13 -31.85 -22.34 4.13
C VAL A 13 -30.90 -22.62 5.30
N LEU A 14 -30.91 -23.86 5.81
CA LEU A 14 -30.05 -24.25 6.93
C LEU A 14 -28.56 -24.13 6.59
N VAL A 15 -28.15 -24.53 5.39
CA VAL A 15 -26.78 -24.37 4.88
C VAL A 15 -26.45 -22.88 4.78
N GLY A 16 -27.34 -22.06 4.25
CA GLY A 16 -27.15 -20.60 4.16
C GLY A 16 -26.95 -19.96 5.54
N ILE A 17 -27.74 -20.35 6.53
CA ILE A 17 -27.61 -19.87 7.91
C ILE A 17 -26.24 -20.32 8.50
N ALA A 18 -25.90 -21.60 8.35
CA ALA A 18 -24.62 -22.10 8.85
C ALA A 18 -23.41 -21.38 8.26
N VAL A 19 -23.44 -21.10 6.97
CA VAL A 19 -22.40 -20.32 6.27
C VAL A 19 -22.35 -18.89 6.81
N ALA A 20 -23.48 -18.22 6.96
CA ALA A 20 -23.55 -16.87 7.51
C ALA A 20 -22.99 -16.81 8.94
N VAL A 21 -23.40 -17.73 9.81
CA VAL A 21 -22.89 -17.84 11.18
C VAL A 21 -21.38 -18.10 11.19
N PHE A 22 -20.88 -18.98 10.35
CA PHE A 22 -19.45 -19.23 10.22
C PHE A 22 -18.65 -17.95 9.89
N PHE A 23 -19.10 -17.16 8.90
CA PHE A 23 -18.44 -15.89 8.54
C PHE A 23 -18.51 -14.86 9.67
N ILE A 24 -19.66 -14.73 10.36
CA ILE A 24 -19.81 -13.83 11.50
C ILE A 24 -18.86 -14.20 12.63
N VAL A 25 -18.79 -15.48 13.00
CA VAL A 25 -17.89 -15.96 14.06
C VAL A 25 -16.44 -15.75 13.67
N ARG A 26 -16.06 -16.08 12.44
CA ARG A 26 -14.71 -15.86 11.91
C ARG A 26 -14.32 -14.39 11.97
N ARG A 27 -15.20 -13.48 11.53
CA ARG A 27 -14.97 -12.04 11.58
C ARG A 27 -14.84 -11.54 13.03
N ARG A 28 -15.69 -11.99 13.94
CA ARG A 28 -15.59 -11.61 15.36
C ARG A 28 -14.27 -12.06 15.98
N ARG A 29 -13.82 -13.28 15.70
CA ARG A 29 -12.52 -13.80 16.17
C ARG A 29 -11.36 -12.97 15.62
N TYR A 30 -11.40 -12.62 14.34
CA TYR A 30 -10.39 -11.76 13.73
C TYR A 30 -10.33 -10.40 14.42
N LEU A 31 -11.47 -9.72 14.60
CA LEU A 31 -11.52 -8.41 15.26
C LEU A 31 -11.11 -8.47 16.74
N ALA A 32 -11.41 -9.56 17.44
CA ALA A 32 -10.95 -9.78 18.80
C ALA A 32 -9.42 -9.90 18.83
N ALA A 33 -8.82 -10.71 17.96
CA ALA A 33 -7.40 -10.89 17.88
C ALA A 33 -6.63 -9.60 17.50
N VAL A 34 -7.20 -8.75 16.63
CA VAL A 34 -6.64 -7.42 16.31
C VAL A 34 -6.63 -6.54 17.57
N ARG A 35 -7.73 -6.52 18.34
CA ARG A 35 -7.84 -5.73 19.57
C ARG A 35 -6.92 -6.25 20.69
N GLU A 36 -6.72 -7.55 20.80
CA GLU A 36 -5.78 -8.16 21.75
C GLU A 36 -4.34 -7.71 21.52
N GLN A 37 -3.99 -7.37 20.28
CA GLN A 37 -2.70 -6.76 19.93
C GLN A 37 -2.64 -5.25 20.20
N GLY A 38 -3.74 -4.65 20.66
CA GLY A 38 -3.84 -3.18 20.81
C GLY A 38 -4.00 -2.42 19.51
N TRP A 39 -4.36 -3.10 18.41
CA TRP A 39 -4.53 -2.50 17.09
C TRP A 39 -5.97 -2.09 16.84
N THR A 40 -6.16 -1.15 15.90
CA THR A 40 -7.47 -0.74 15.39
C THR A 40 -7.71 -1.34 14.00
N HIS A 41 -8.98 -1.51 13.64
CA HIS A 41 -9.38 -2.02 12.34
C HIS A 41 -10.52 -1.16 11.77
N ASP A 42 -10.32 -0.70 10.55
CA ASP A 42 -11.34 -0.05 9.72
C ASP A 42 -11.65 -0.96 8.52
N SER A 43 -12.92 -1.33 8.35
CA SER A 43 -13.37 -2.20 7.26
C SER A 43 -13.66 -1.46 5.95
N ASN A 44 -13.74 -0.14 5.99
CA ASN A 44 -14.06 0.70 4.84
C ASN A 44 -13.26 2.01 4.91
N PRO A 45 -11.91 1.93 4.87
CA PRO A 45 -11.07 3.11 4.96
C PRO A 45 -11.27 4.00 3.74
N SER A 46 -11.17 5.31 3.96
CA SER A 46 -11.12 6.24 2.84
C SER A 46 -9.77 6.15 2.12
N LEU A 47 -9.75 6.44 0.83
CA LEU A 47 -8.51 6.53 0.06
C LEU A 47 -7.55 7.58 0.66
N GLY A 48 -8.10 8.61 1.33
CA GLY A 48 -7.35 9.64 2.05
C GLY A 48 -6.37 9.11 3.11
N SER A 49 -6.62 7.90 3.65
CA SER A 49 -5.74 7.28 4.67
C SER A 49 -4.37 6.83 4.15
N VAL A 50 -4.15 6.86 2.83
CA VAL A 50 -2.93 6.38 2.16
C VAL A 50 -2.45 7.34 1.05
N LEU A 51 -2.95 8.58 1.04
CA LEU A 51 -2.59 9.60 0.03
C LEU A 51 -1.14 10.08 0.11
N ASP A 52 -0.49 9.88 1.24
CA ASP A 52 0.92 10.20 1.49
C ASP A 52 1.90 9.21 0.84
N LEU A 53 1.40 8.06 0.37
CA LEU A 53 2.20 7.03 -0.28
C LEU A 53 2.30 7.28 -1.79
N VAL A 54 3.51 7.35 -2.31
CA VAL A 54 3.78 7.72 -3.70
C VAL A 54 4.56 6.66 -4.49
N ALA A 55 5.43 5.90 -3.81
CA ALA A 55 6.20 4.85 -4.47
C ALA A 55 5.31 3.66 -4.88
N PRO A 56 5.68 2.92 -5.92
CA PRO A 56 4.96 1.71 -6.29
C PRO A 56 4.75 0.75 -5.12
N PRO A 57 3.53 0.17 -5.00
CA PRO A 57 2.49 0.10 -6.03
C PRO A 57 1.51 1.29 -6.07
N PHE A 58 1.72 2.36 -5.28
CA PHE A 58 0.73 3.42 -5.08
C PHE A 58 0.65 4.43 -6.23
N GLY A 59 1.76 4.76 -6.86
CA GLY A 59 1.82 5.67 -8.00
C GLY A 59 1.22 5.13 -9.31
N LEU A 60 0.49 4.00 -9.27
CA LEU A 60 0.06 3.26 -10.45
C LEU A 60 -1.45 3.11 -10.55
N GLY A 61 -1.91 2.90 -11.80
CA GLY A 61 -3.30 2.66 -12.14
C GLY A 61 -4.17 3.91 -12.01
N LEU A 62 -5.36 3.84 -12.58
CA LEU A 62 -6.34 4.92 -12.57
C LEU A 62 -7.39 4.72 -11.47
N THR A 63 -7.97 3.51 -11.40
CA THR A 63 -8.91 3.16 -10.33
C THR A 63 -8.15 2.53 -9.17
N ARG A 64 -8.33 3.07 -7.97
CA ARG A 64 -7.59 2.69 -6.77
C ARG A 64 -8.54 2.43 -5.62
N GLU A 65 -8.31 1.35 -4.88
CA GLU A 65 -9.11 0.95 -3.74
C GLU A 65 -8.23 0.56 -2.56
N VAL A 66 -8.69 0.94 -1.36
CA VAL A 66 -8.12 0.54 -0.08
C VAL A 66 -9.17 -0.21 0.70
N ASP A 67 -8.83 -1.40 1.17
CA ASP A 67 -9.71 -2.20 2.02
C ASP A 67 -9.00 -2.65 3.29
N GLU A 68 -9.80 -2.90 4.34
CA GLU A 68 -9.35 -3.58 5.57
C GLU A 68 -8.09 -2.96 6.20
N LEU A 69 -8.13 -1.68 6.52
CA LEU A 69 -7.03 -0.99 7.19
C LEU A 69 -6.90 -1.44 8.66
N VAL A 70 -5.71 -1.89 9.02
CA VAL A 70 -5.28 -2.15 10.40
C VAL A 70 -4.18 -1.16 10.75
N THR A 71 -4.32 -0.47 11.89
CA THR A 71 -3.33 0.50 12.37
C THR A 71 -2.95 0.22 13.81
N GLY A 72 -1.76 0.64 14.19
CA GLY A 72 -1.27 0.47 15.55
C GLY A 72 0.18 0.92 15.68
N THR A 73 0.83 0.42 16.73
CA THR A 73 2.26 0.65 16.97
C THR A 73 2.97 -0.71 17.03
N THR A 74 4.12 -0.81 16.42
CA THR A 74 4.94 -2.01 16.46
C THR A 74 5.67 -2.14 17.81
N PRO A 75 6.22 -3.32 18.15
CA PRO A 75 7.05 -3.49 19.36
C PRO A 75 8.26 -2.54 19.44
N ALA A 76 8.83 -2.12 18.33
CA ALA A 76 9.92 -1.15 18.28
C ALA A 76 9.45 0.33 18.41
N GLY A 77 8.13 0.57 18.46
CA GLY A 77 7.55 1.91 18.65
C GLY A 77 7.22 2.66 17.36
N PHE A 78 7.35 2.04 16.20
CA PHE A 78 6.93 2.65 14.93
C PHE A 78 5.41 2.59 14.76
N GLY A 79 4.80 3.70 14.32
CA GLY A 79 3.43 3.67 13.81
C GLY A 79 3.35 2.77 12.58
N PHE A 80 2.24 2.04 12.43
CA PHE A 80 2.05 1.22 11.24
C PHE A 80 0.63 1.28 10.69
N ARG A 81 0.55 1.03 9.39
CA ARG A 81 -0.70 0.83 8.62
C ARG A 81 -0.55 -0.43 7.79
N VAL A 82 -1.53 -1.34 7.85
CA VAL A 82 -1.59 -2.54 6.99
C VAL A 82 -2.96 -2.58 6.34
N PHE A 83 -3.01 -2.67 5.01
CA PHE A 83 -4.25 -2.64 4.24
C PHE A 83 -4.16 -3.47 2.98
N SER A 84 -5.31 -3.76 2.37
CA SER A 84 -5.38 -4.34 1.03
C SER A 84 -5.43 -3.20 0.01
N TRP A 85 -4.48 -3.19 -0.91
CA TRP A 85 -4.37 -2.23 -2.00
C TRP A 85 -4.76 -2.88 -3.31
N LYS A 86 -5.58 -2.21 -4.10
CA LYS A 86 -5.96 -2.64 -5.44
C LYS A 86 -5.87 -1.45 -6.38
N TYR A 87 -5.43 -1.73 -7.59
CA TYR A 87 -5.55 -0.76 -8.68
C TYR A 87 -5.83 -1.47 -10.00
N SER A 88 -6.48 -0.73 -10.92
CA SER A 88 -6.72 -1.14 -12.31
C SER A 88 -6.59 0.06 -13.24
N GLY A 89 -6.64 -0.16 -14.53
CA GLY A 89 -6.52 0.88 -15.56
C GLY A 89 -5.47 0.53 -16.60
N ALA A 90 -4.44 1.32 -16.81
CA ALA A 90 -3.48 1.21 -17.91
C ALA A 90 -2.65 -0.10 -17.99
N GLY A 91 -3.13 -1.20 -17.41
CA GLY A 91 -2.46 -2.50 -17.39
C GLY A 91 -3.28 -3.57 -16.69
N PRO A 92 -2.69 -4.74 -16.37
CA PRO A 92 -3.36 -5.78 -15.60
C PRO A 92 -3.73 -5.26 -14.21
N ALA A 93 -4.90 -5.68 -13.71
CA ALA A 93 -5.33 -5.36 -12.36
C ALA A 93 -4.33 -5.92 -11.33
N TYR A 94 -4.03 -5.13 -10.32
CA TYR A 94 -3.13 -5.49 -9.24
C TYR A 94 -3.87 -5.53 -7.91
N SER A 95 -3.54 -6.50 -7.07
CA SER A 95 -4.05 -6.58 -5.71
C SER A 95 -2.98 -7.15 -4.80
N ALA A 96 -2.67 -6.44 -3.73
CA ALA A 96 -1.73 -6.90 -2.72
C ALA A 96 -2.15 -6.40 -1.33
N ARG A 97 -1.67 -7.08 -0.29
CA ARG A 97 -1.72 -6.57 1.06
C ARG A 97 -0.39 -5.91 1.38
N VAL A 98 -0.45 -4.66 1.82
CA VAL A 98 0.72 -3.81 2.02
C VAL A 98 0.79 -3.40 3.48
N GLY A 99 2.00 -3.40 4.02
CA GLY A 99 2.29 -2.81 5.33
C GLY A 99 3.23 -1.62 5.17
N VAL A 100 2.98 -0.60 5.96
CA VAL A 100 3.73 0.65 6.01
C VAL A 100 4.13 0.92 7.44
N LEU A 101 5.40 1.22 7.68
CA LEU A 101 5.89 1.76 8.96
C LEU A 101 6.25 3.23 8.78
N ASP A 102 5.89 4.03 9.77
CA ASP A 102 6.25 5.44 9.82
C ASP A 102 7.67 5.58 10.40
N LEU A 103 8.58 6.16 9.63
CA LEU A 103 9.99 6.35 10.01
C LEU A 103 10.23 7.74 10.61
N PRO A 104 11.24 7.91 11.48
CA PRO A 104 11.50 9.19 12.15
C PRO A 104 12.12 10.27 11.27
N GLY A 105 12.38 9.99 10.00
CA GLY A 105 12.98 10.92 9.06
C GLY A 105 12.73 10.49 7.62
N SER A 106 13.25 11.23 6.64
CA SER A 106 12.90 11.06 5.25
C SER A 106 13.98 10.38 4.42
N PHE A 107 13.53 9.63 3.41
CA PHE A 107 14.35 8.93 2.44
C PHE A 107 13.99 9.38 1.03
N PRO A 108 14.96 9.50 0.11
CA PRO A 108 14.71 9.35 -1.31
C PRO A 108 14.13 7.96 -1.59
N GLU A 109 13.54 7.80 -2.76
CA GLU A 109 12.99 6.53 -3.19
C GLU A 109 14.07 5.46 -3.35
N VAL A 110 13.92 4.36 -2.60
CA VAL A 110 14.81 3.18 -2.67
C VAL A 110 13.94 1.93 -2.76
N PHE A 111 14.12 1.15 -3.82
CA PHE A 111 13.43 -0.14 -4.00
C PHE A 111 14.38 -1.29 -3.70
N ILE A 112 13.88 -2.28 -2.97
CA ILE A 112 14.63 -3.43 -2.53
C ILE A 112 13.83 -4.68 -2.86
N ALA A 113 14.44 -5.59 -3.63
CA ALA A 113 13.81 -6.84 -4.03
C ALA A 113 14.85 -7.97 -4.09
N ARG A 114 14.42 -9.19 -4.34
CA ARG A 114 15.34 -10.26 -4.74
C ARG A 114 15.80 -10.04 -6.19
N PRO A 115 17.03 -10.45 -6.55
CA PRO A 115 17.48 -10.40 -7.93
C PRO A 115 16.51 -11.15 -8.85
N GLY A 116 16.18 -10.53 -10.00
CA GLY A 116 15.27 -11.11 -10.98
C GLY A 116 13.79 -11.11 -10.59
N ALA A 117 13.40 -10.54 -9.43
CA ALA A 117 12.01 -10.32 -9.09
C ALA A 117 11.37 -9.38 -10.11
N GLN A 118 10.36 -9.89 -10.84
CA GLN A 118 9.53 -9.05 -11.68
C GLN A 118 8.62 -8.24 -10.77
N ARG A 119 9.00 -7.00 -10.55
CA ARG A 119 8.04 -6.03 -10.02
C ARG A 119 6.98 -5.76 -11.09
N ALA A 120 5.73 -5.67 -10.67
CA ALA A 120 4.62 -5.30 -11.54
C ALA A 120 4.93 -3.96 -12.25
N GLY A 121 5.61 -4.04 -13.38
CA GLY A 121 5.73 -2.97 -14.37
C GLY A 121 6.68 -1.82 -14.10
N ILE A 122 7.47 -1.77 -13.00
CA ILE A 122 8.18 -0.55 -12.67
C ILE A 122 9.62 -0.82 -12.19
N ALA A 123 10.52 -0.72 -13.17
CA ALA A 123 11.84 -0.17 -12.86
C ALA A 123 11.73 1.36 -13.02
N PRO A 124 12.27 2.18 -12.11
CA PRO A 124 12.45 3.61 -12.38
C PRO A 124 13.18 3.74 -13.70
N ALA A 125 12.65 4.52 -14.64
CA ALA A 125 13.17 4.61 -16.00
C ALA A 125 14.62 5.14 -16.05
N GLU A 126 15.17 5.63 -14.94
CA GLU A 126 16.49 6.27 -14.84
C GLU A 126 17.33 5.79 -13.64
N ALA A 127 16.88 4.78 -12.90
CA ALA A 127 17.65 4.32 -11.75
C ALA A 127 18.85 3.49 -12.17
N THR A 128 20.02 3.95 -11.80
CA THR A 128 21.23 3.15 -11.87
C THR A 128 21.08 1.96 -10.94
N LEU A 129 21.02 0.75 -11.51
CA LEU A 129 21.06 -0.48 -10.73
C LEU A 129 22.38 -0.52 -9.96
N THR A 130 22.35 -0.26 -8.68
CA THR A 130 23.49 -0.53 -7.83
C THR A 130 23.36 -1.98 -7.38
N GLU A 131 23.96 -2.90 -8.13
CA GLU A 131 24.22 -4.25 -7.63
C GLU A 131 25.24 -4.14 -6.51
N SER A 132 24.76 -3.92 -5.33
CA SER A 132 25.59 -4.01 -4.15
C SER A 132 25.74 -5.48 -3.74
N GLY A 133 26.95 -5.95 -3.68
CA GLY A 133 27.36 -7.34 -3.53
C GLY A 133 27.00 -8.10 -2.25
N SER A 134 25.75 -7.98 -1.76
CA SER A 134 25.17 -8.98 -0.88
C SER A 134 24.39 -9.95 -1.76
N GLU A 135 24.87 -11.20 -1.88
CA GLU A 135 24.18 -12.27 -2.56
C GLU A 135 22.71 -12.31 -2.13
N GLY A 136 21.78 -12.03 -3.07
CA GLY A 136 20.35 -12.14 -2.84
C GLY A 136 19.55 -10.83 -2.71
N LEU A 137 20.14 -9.64 -2.85
CA LEU A 137 19.45 -8.35 -2.86
C LEU A 137 19.67 -7.61 -4.18
N SER A 138 18.60 -7.03 -4.71
CA SER A 138 18.61 -6.04 -5.77
C SER A 138 18.08 -4.73 -5.19
N VAL A 139 18.89 -3.67 -5.20
CA VAL A 139 18.51 -2.35 -4.69
C VAL A 139 18.57 -1.34 -5.83
N VAL A 140 17.51 -0.59 -5.99
CA VAL A 140 17.32 0.40 -7.05
C VAL A 140 17.04 1.76 -6.42
N SER A 141 17.85 2.76 -6.72
CA SER A 141 17.67 4.14 -6.25
C SER A 141 18.36 5.10 -7.21
N ALA A 142 17.88 6.34 -7.30
CA ALA A 142 18.58 7.44 -7.94
C ALA A 142 19.85 7.86 -7.15
N ASP A 143 19.89 7.59 -5.84
CA ASP A 143 21.03 7.81 -4.95
C ASP A 143 21.77 6.49 -4.70
N SER A 144 22.81 6.24 -5.48
CA SER A 144 23.63 5.02 -5.38
C SER A 144 24.40 4.91 -4.06
N GLU A 145 24.78 6.03 -3.47
CA GLU A 145 25.46 6.04 -2.18
C GLU A 145 24.52 5.66 -1.04
N LEU A 146 23.29 6.18 -1.05
CA LEU A 146 22.26 5.77 -0.11
C LEU A 146 21.94 4.29 -0.30
N ALA A 147 21.72 3.82 -1.53
CA ALA A 147 21.47 2.41 -1.83
C ALA A 147 22.53 1.50 -1.21
N ARG A 148 23.81 1.85 -1.37
CA ARG A 148 24.94 1.12 -0.79
C ARG A 148 24.89 1.13 0.76
N ARG A 149 24.62 2.28 1.37
CA ARG A 149 24.48 2.40 2.84
C ARG A 149 23.31 1.60 3.38
N VAL A 150 22.17 1.58 2.68
CA VAL A 150 20.99 0.75 3.05
C VAL A 150 21.34 -0.73 3.04
N VAL A 151 22.01 -1.22 1.98
CA VAL A 151 22.45 -2.63 1.93
C VAL A 151 23.43 -2.95 3.05
N GLN A 152 24.38 -2.06 3.31
CA GLN A 152 25.37 -2.25 4.37
C GLN A 152 24.73 -2.28 5.78
N ALA A 153 23.77 -1.39 6.04
CA ALA A 153 23.13 -1.27 7.34
C ALA A 153 22.04 -2.34 7.57
N ALA A 154 21.22 -2.59 6.55
CA ALA A 154 20.00 -3.39 6.69
C ALA A 154 20.00 -4.70 5.89
N GLY A 155 21.05 -5.05 5.14
CA GLY A 155 21.07 -6.21 4.26
C GLY A 155 20.73 -7.52 4.97
N GLY A 156 21.28 -7.78 6.16
CA GLY A 156 20.96 -8.96 6.96
C GLY A 156 19.50 -8.99 7.41
N ALA A 157 18.95 -7.87 7.86
CA ALA A 157 17.53 -7.73 8.27
C ALA A 157 16.58 -7.93 7.08
N LEU A 158 16.92 -7.36 5.92
CA LEU A 158 16.15 -7.50 4.68
C LEU A 158 16.12 -8.96 4.19
N LEU A 159 17.26 -9.66 4.21
CA LEU A 159 17.31 -11.08 3.85
C LEU A 159 16.51 -11.92 4.83
N GLY A 160 16.60 -11.62 6.14
CA GLY A 160 15.82 -12.27 7.18
C GLY A 160 14.32 -12.05 7.00
N PHE A 161 13.91 -10.82 6.73
CA PHE A 161 12.53 -10.46 6.41
C PHE A 161 12.03 -11.22 5.17
N GLY A 162 12.78 -11.19 4.06
CA GLY A 162 12.44 -11.92 2.84
C GLY A 162 12.38 -13.45 3.03
N GLY A 163 13.20 -14.02 3.92
CA GLY A 163 13.15 -15.44 4.29
C GLY A 163 11.87 -15.80 5.05
N THR A 164 11.46 -14.94 5.98
CA THR A 164 10.24 -15.13 6.79
C THR A 164 8.97 -14.99 5.98
N THR A 165 8.94 -14.06 5.02
CA THR A 165 7.74 -13.72 4.24
C THR A 165 7.61 -14.52 2.93
N GLY A 166 8.65 -15.27 2.55
CA GLY A 166 8.71 -15.97 1.27
C GLY A 166 8.91 -15.04 0.06
N GLY A 167 9.01 -13.74 0.28
CA GLY A 167 9.22 -12.70 -0.73
C GLY A 167 9.92 -11.48 -0.16
N LEU A 168 10.57 -10.71 -1.01
CA LEU A 168 11.15 -9.43 -0.65
C LEU A 168 10.72 -8.40 -1.68
N ASP A 169 9.84 -7.51 -1.27
CA ASP A 169 9.39 -6.34 -2.02
C ASP A 169 9.17 -5.21 -1.02
N VAL A 170 10.21 -4.41 -0.84
CA VAL A 170 10.31 -3.36 0.16
C VAL A 170 10.72 -2.07 -0.52
N SER A 171 10.13 -0.96 -0.11
CA SER A 171 10.59 0.36 -0.52
C SER A 171 10.73 1.31 0.66
N LEU A 172 11.70 2.20 0.57
CA LEU A 172 11.81 3.39 1.39
C LEU A 172 11.34 4.57 0.55
N GLU A 173 10.47 5.38 1.10
CA GLU A 173 10.01 6.60 0.48
C GLU A 173 9.61 7.62 1.53
N ARG A 174 10.10 8.83 1.40
CA ARG A 174 9.77 9.88 2.37
C ARG A 174 10.02 9.37 3.79
N ASP A 175 9.05 9.45 4.66
CA ASP A 175 9.05 8.97 6.04
C ASP A 175 8.41 7.57 6.19
N HIS A 176 8.43 6.75 5.13
CA HIS A 176 7.79 5.44 5.15
C HIS A 176 8.73 4.30 4.73
N LEU A 177 8.59 3.19 5.43
CA LEU A 177 9.06 1.87 4.99
C LEU A 177 7.84 1.07 4.55
N VAL A 178 7.75 0.79 3.28
CA VAL A 178 6.64 0.07 2.64
C VAL A 178 7.08 -1.35 2.34
N ALA A 179 6.26 -2.33 2.67
CA ALA A 179 6.51 -3.72 2.34
C ALA A 179 5.25 -4.42 1.83
N VAL A 180 5.38 -5.15 0.72
CA VAL A 180 4.30 -5.89 0.09
C VAL A 180 4.26 -7.32 0.62
N GLY A 181 3.05 -7.91 0.71
CA GLY A 181 2.87 -9.30 1.15
C GLY A 181 2.54 -9.46 2.63
N ALA A 182 1.99 -8.44 3.27
CA ALA A 182 1.57 -8.53 4.66
C ALA A 182 0.51 -9.64 4.87
N PRO A 183 0.65 -10.52 5.89
CA PRO A 183 -0.29 -11.60 6.15
C PRO A 183 -1.64 -11.07 6.67
N LYS A 184 -2.70 -11.88 6.46
CA LYS A 184 -4.05 -11.54 6.94
C LYS A 184 -4.29 -11.90 8.40
N ALA A 185 -3.71 -13.01 8.86
CA ALA A 185 -3.93 -13.47 10.22
C ALA A 185 -3.20 -12.59 11.24
N PRO A 186 -3.85 -12.07 12.29
CA PRO A 186 -3.22 -11.13 13.23
C PRO A 186 -1.97 -11.67 13.91
N ALA A 187 -1.92 -12.98 14.23
CA ALA A 187 -0.73 -13.60 14.84
C ALA A 187 0.46 -13.62 13.87
N GLU A 188 0.24 -13.96 12.60
CA GLU A 188 1.26 -13.92 11.56
C GLU A 188 1.70 -12.49 11.27
N LEU A 189 0.75 -11.55 11.29
CA LEU A 189 1.01 -10.13 11.09
C LEU A 189 1.91 -9.57 12.18
N ALA A 190 1.73 -9.98 13.44
CA ALA A 190 2.62 -9.57 14.54
C ALA A 190 4.08 -10.00 14.30
N GLY A 191 4.29 -11.25 13.88
CA GLY A 191 5.62 -11.73 13.52
C GLY A 191 6.22 -11.03 12.31
N TRP A 192 5.38 -10.73 11.31
CA TRP A 192 5.77 -10.01 10.11
C TRP A 192 6.18 -8.55 10.43
N LEU A 193 5.41 -7.85 11.28
CA LEU A 193 5.74 -6.50 11.75
C LEU A 193 7.04 -6.50 12.57
N ALA A 194 7.24 -7.48 13.45
CA ALA A 194 8.49 -7.60 14.22
C ALA A 194 9.72 -7.80 13.31
N ALA A 195 9.59 -8.57 12.23
CA ALA A 195 10.65 -8.70 11.24
C ALA A 195 10.89 -7.41 10.45
N LEU A 196 9.83 -6.65 10.15
CA LEU A 196 9.92 -5.35 9.48
C LEU A 196 10.53 -4.28 10.39
N ASP A 197 10.26 -4.34 11.72
CA ASP A 197 10.91 -3.50 12.73
C ASP A 197 12.45 -3.61 12.68
N ALA A 198 12.97 -4.80 12.48
CA ALA A 198 14.43 -4.99 12.38
C ALA A 198 15.02 -4.25 11.17
N VAL A 199 14.27 -4.19 10.06
CA VAL A 199 14.66 -3.40 8.88
C VAL A 199 14.55 -1.92 9.20
N ALA A 200 13.43 -1.46 9.79
CA ALA A 200 13.20 -0.07 10.14
C ALA A 200 14.28 0.49 11.08
N LEU A 201 14.63 -0.27 12.13
CA LEU A 201 15.69 0.10 13.08
C LEU A 201 17.06 0.23 12.40
N ALA A 202 17.35 -0.63 11.43
CA ALA A 202 18.62 -0.62 10.72
C ALA A 202 18.72 0.57 9.74
N VAL A 203 17.61 0.97 9.09
CA VAL A 203 17.62 2.09 8.14
C VAL A 203 17.39 3.45 8.78
N ALA A 204 16.69 3.53 9.91
CA ALA A 204 16.35 4.80 10.57
C ALA A 204 17.54 5.76 10.76
N PRO A 205 18.76 5.32 11.13
CA PRO A 205 19.92 6.21 11.25
C PRO A 205 20.40 6.84 9.93
N LEU A 206 19.92 6.32 8.79
CA LEU A 206 20.27 6.81 7.45
C LEU A 206 19.31 7.89 6.95
N ALA A 207 18.22 8.13 7.67
CA ALA A 207 17.19 9.09 7.28
C ALA A 207 17.74 10.52 7.21
N GLY A 208 17.31 11.24 6.21
CA GLY A 208 17.50 12.68 6.08
C GLY A 208 16.44 13.49 6.85
N PRO A 209 16.48 14.81 6.74
CA PRO A 209 15.46 15.68 7.32
C PRO A 209 14.09 15.40 6.72
N ALA A 210 13.04 15.66 7.49
CA ALA A 210 11.66 15.46 7.03
C ALA A 210 11.36 16.29 5.77
N LEU A 211 10.74 15.67 4.79
CA LEU A 211 10.26 16.34 3.58
C LEU A 211 8.86 16.93 3.84
N PRO A 212 8.48 18.01 3.12
CA PRO A 212 7.13 18.55 3.22
C PRO A 212 6.09 17.49 2.79
N ALA A 213 4.88 17.56 3.36
CA ALA A 213 3.79 16.65 3.03
C ALA A 213 3.50 16.65 1.52
N SER A 214 3.20 15.48 0.98
CA SER A 214 2.78 15.36 -0.42
C SER A 214 1.36 15.92 -0.58
N PRO A 215 1.07 16.66 -1.67
CA PRO A 215 -0.26 17.18 -1.93
C PRO A 215 -1.30 16.10 -2.33
N GLY A 216 -0.90 14.85 -2.44
CA GLY A 216 -1.74 13.71 -2.84
C GLY A 216 -0.90 12.50 -3.23
N PHE A 217 -1.51 11.46 -3.79
CA PHE A 217 -0.74 10.37 -4.39
C PHE A 217 0.12 10.89 -5.53
N GLY A 218 1.44 10.83 -5.35
CA GLY A 218 2.38 11.14 -6.43
C GLY A 218 2.30 10.10 -7.56
N PHE A 219 2.70 10.52 -8.76
CA PHE A 219 3.00 9.60 -9.84
C PHE A 219 4.50 9.33 -9.87
N HIS A 220 4.85 8.07 -10.05
CA HIS A 220 6.26 7.70 -10.21
C HIS A 220 6.92 8.49 -11.35
N GLY A 221 8.05 9.12 -11.08
CA GLY A 221 8.72 10.00 -12.04
C GLY A 221 8.11 11.39 -12.24
N HIS A 222 7.01 11.71 -11.55
CA HIS A 222 6.33 13.01 -11.63
C HIS A 222 5.96 13.53 -10.24
N PRO A 223 6.93 14.02 -9.45
CA PRO A 223 6.71 14.43 -8.06
C PRO A 223 5.71 15.61 -7.93
N ASP A 224 5.54 16.39 -9.00
CA ASP A 224 4.62 17.53 -9.05
C ASP A 224 3.17 17.13 -9.41
N TRP A 225 2.92 15.84 -9.63
CA TRP A 225 1.61 15.32 -9.97
C TRP A 225 1.09 14.41 -8.87
N GLY A 226 -0.17 14.57 -8.50
CA GLY A 226 -0.83 13.77 -7.47
C GLY A 226 -2.22 13.31 -7.88
N TYR A 227 -2.58 12.11 -7.46
CA TYR A 227 -3.94 11.61 -7.54
C TYR A 227 -4.74 12.12 -6.33
N VAL A 228 -5.83 12.81 -6.57
CA VAL A 228 -6.66 13.45 -5.55
C VAL A 228 -7.94 12.64 -5.26
N GLY A 229 -8.28 11.71 -6.13
CA GLY A 229 -9.51 10.92 -6.03
C GLY A 229 -10.71 11.67 -6.58
N SER A 230 -11.64 12.07 -5.72
CA SER A 230 -12.83 12.85 -6.09
C SER A 230 -12.77 14.22 -5.46
N ASP A 231 -12.91 15.26 -6.26
CA ASP A 231 -12.99 16.65 -5.79
C ASP A 231 -14.06 17.40 -6.62
N PRO A 232 -15.30 17.48 -6.13
CA PRO A 232 -16.38 18.13 -6.87
C PRO A 232 -16.14 19.62 -7.14
N ALA A 233 -15.26 20.29 -6.37
CA ALA A 233 -14.91 21.69 -6.59
C ALA A 233 -14.14 21.92 -7.91
N VAL A 234 -13.63 20.87 -8.53
CA VAL A 234 -13.03 20.96 -9.87
C VAL A 234 -14.04 21.40 -10.91
N LEU A 235 -15.30 20.99 -10.80
CA LEU A 235 -16.36 21.38 -11.74
C LEU A 235 -16.68 22.87 -11.68
N ASP A 236 -16.47 23.53 -10.53
CA ASP A 236 -16.63 24.97 -10.40
C ASP A 236 -15.53 25.74 -11.14
N THR A 237 -14.35 25.12 -11.26
CA THR A 237 -13.20 25.73 -11.95
C THR A 237 -13.23 25.46 -13.46
N TYR A 238 -13.72 24.30 -13.86
CA TYR A 238 -13.83 23.88 -15.26
C TYR A 238 -15.29 23.60 -15.59
N PRO A 239 -16.05 24.62 -16.09
CA PRO A 239 -17.45 24.42 -16.45
C PRO A 239 -17.55 23.44 -17.62
N VAL A 240 -17.68 22.17 -17.31
CA VAL A 240 -17.94 21.13 -18.30
C VAL A 240 -19.44 21.19 -18.59
N THR A 241 -19.81 21.64 -19.78
CA THR A 241 -21.22 21.68 -20.22
C THR A 241 -21.67 20.24 -20.50
N THR A 242 -22.32 19.64 -19.53
CA THR A 242 -22.86 18.28 -19.66
C THR A 242 -24.38 18.33 -19.61
N GLY A 243 -25.02 17.73 -20.56
CA GLY A 243 -26.47 17.63 -20.63
C GLY A 243 -27.02 16.45 -19.83
N GLY A 244 -26.70 16.30 -18.53
CA GLY A 244 -27.17 15.16 -17.73
C GLY A 244 -27.23 15.42 -16.24
N PHE A 245 -27.92 14.57 -15.51
CA PHE A 245 -28.09 14.62 -14.06
C PHE A 245 -26.92 13.93 -13.33
N GLY A 246 -26.42 14.55 -12.28
CA GLY A 246 -25.52 13.93 -11.31
C GLY A 246 -24.10 13.70 -11.85
N HIS A 247 -23.29 14.75 -11.87
CA HIS A 247 -21.90 14.65 -12.28
C HIS A 247 -21.02 14.35 -11.08
N GLU A 248 -20.30 13.25 -11.18
CA GLU A 248 -19.30 12.86 -10.20
C GLU A 248 -17.92 12.96 -10.88
N VAL A 249 -17.02 13.72 -10.29
CA VAL A 249 -15.62 13.74 -10.71
C VAL A 249 -14.94 12.56 -10.04
N THR A 250 -14.46 11.64 -10.85
CA THR A 250 -13.65 10.50 -10.40
C THR A 250 -12.26 10.60 -11.02
N ASP A 251 -11.30 9.90 -10.38
CA ASP A 251 -9.94 9.77 -10.90
C ASP A 251 -9.23 11.11 -11.20
N LEU A 252 -9.47 12.13 -10.36
CA LEU A 252 -8.81 13.42 -10.49
C LEU A 252 -7.30 13.27 -10.26
N VAL A 253 -6.55 13.65 -11.28
CA VAL A 253 -5.11 13.81 -11.24
C VAL A 253 -4.79 15.29 -11.29
N ARG A 254 -4.06 15.80 -10.32
CA ARG A 254 -3.65 17.20 -10.24
C ARG A 254 -2.14 17.32 -10.31
N GLY A 255 -1.64 18.26 -11.09
CA GLY A 255 -0.22 18.53 -11.21
C GLY A 255 0.08 19.97 -11.58
N PHE A 256 1.37 20.28 -11.59
CA PHE A 256 1.87 21.58 -12.02
C PHE A 256 2.91 21.38 -13.12
N ARG A 257 2.84 22.22 -14.15
CA ARG A 257 3.85 22.32 -15.18
C ARG A 257 4.12 23.79 -15.46
N ASP A 258 5.37 24.21 -15.30
CA ASP A 258 5.81 25.59 -15.51
C ASP A 258 4.99 26.60 -14.68
N GLY A 259 4.59 26.24 -13.46
CA GLY A 259 3.76 27.05 -12.58
C GLY A 259 2.25 27.06 -12.93
N ILE A 260 1.83 26.34 -13.96
CA ILE A 260 0.44 26.20 -14.37
C ILE A 260 -0.15 24.95 -13.76
N ARG A 261 -1.27 25.09 -13.03
CA ARG A 261 -2.04 23.95 -12.50
C ARG A 261 -2.74 23.22 -13.66
N LEU A 262 -2.62 21.91 -13.67
CA LEU A 262 -3.28 21.02 -14.61
C LEU A 262 -4.14 20.03 -13.81
N ASP A 263 -5.39 19.86 -14.18
CA ASP A 263 -6.31 18.87 -13.62
C ASP A 263 -6.79 17.96 -14.77
N ALA A 264 -6.60 16.64 -14.61
CA ALA A 264 -7.16 15.62 -15.51
C ALA A 264 -8.10 14.73 -14.70
N PHE A 265 -9.32 14.50 -15.17
CA PHE A 265 -10.32 13.73 -14.43
C PHE A 265 -11.24 12.96 -15.37
N THR A 266 -11.87 11.91 -14.83
CA THR A 266 -13.00 11.21 -15.46
C THR A 266 -14.30 11.84 -14.96
N HIS A 267 -15.20 12.09 -15.90
CA HIS A 267 -16.48 12.75 -15.67
C HIS A 267 -17.64 11.86 -16.15
#